data_d88099d175287cb7191072dd4fa6f3ca
#
_entry.id   d88099d175287cb7191072dd4fa6f3ca
#
_cell.length_a   1.000
_cell.length_b   1.000
_cell.length_c   1.000
_cell.angle_alpha   90.00
_cell.angle_beta   90.00
_cell.angle_gamma   90.00
#
_symmetry.space_group_name_H-M   'P 1'
#
loop_
_entity.id
_entity.type
_entity.pdbx_description
1 polymer ?
#
loop_
_entity_poly.entity_id
_entity_poly.type
_entity_poly.pdbx_seq_one_letter_code
_entity_poly.pdbx_strand_id
1 'polypeptide(L)'
;MPNKYGLSIVKDFPVKGVNFIDINPLLNNPEYFGPVIDRFCQLIRQNAADYLKKAAIITPQARGFLFASPIAYKLGLPLVCVRKKGKVPNKPYIFHINNEYDSYDMEIDSDLLQQHTHYIYIDDIFATGQTLAGIKEALAKKQKTIILALHLTAVDALKDIRSNTEALKEILSLEVI
;
A
#
# COMPACT_ATOMS: atom_id res chain seq x y z
N MET A 1 16.89 -4.35 -18.63
CA MET A 1 16.22 -5.66 -18.64
C MET A 1 15.11 -5.64 -17.61
N PRO A 2 13.95 -6.23 -17.83
CA PRO A 2 12.95 -6.34 -16.79
C PRO A 2 13.54 -7.15 -15.62
N ASN A 3 13.17 -6.77 -14.41
CA ASN A 3 13.57 -7.50 -13.22
C ASN A 3 12.78 -8.82 -13.07
N LYS A 4 13.02 -9.56 -11.98
CA LYS A 4 12.40 -10.86 -11.68
C LYS A 4 10.86 -10.88 -11.79
N TYR A 5 10.21 -9.74 -11.59
CA TYR A 5 8.75 -9.61 -11.63
C TYR A 5 8.23 -8.84 -12.86
N GLY A 6 9.09 -8.59 -13.85
CA GLY A 6 8.71 -7.85 -15.06
C GLY A 6 8.55 -6.35 -14.86
N LEU A 7 8.99 -5.79 -13.72
CA LEU A 7 8.98 -4.34 -13.52
C LEU A 7 9.97 -3.66 -14.46
N SER A 8 9.63 -2.48 -14.95
CA SER A 8 10.54 -1.65 -15.76
C SER A 8 10.69 -0.25 -15.16
N ILE A 9 11.85 0.35 -15.41
CA ILE A 9 12.13 1.73 -14.99
C ILE A 9 12.16 2.61 -16.24
N VAL A 10 11.26 3.58 -16.27
CA VAL A 10 11.22 4.62 -17.30
C VAL A 10 11.90 5.87 -16.76
N LYS A 11 13.06 6.21 -17.33
CA LYS A 11 13.82 7.38 -16.91
C LYS A 11 13.15 8.67 -17.37
N ASP A 12 13.32 9.72 -16.57
CA ASP A 12 12.85 11.07 -16.89
C ASP A 12 11.35 11.16 -17.19
N PHE A 13 10.51 10.39 -16.49
CA PHE A 13 9.05 10.40 -16.65
C PHE A 13 8.35 10.61 -15.29
N PRO A 14 7.27 11.45 -15.21
CA PRO A 14 6.70 12.31 -16.25
C PRO A 14 7.53 13.57 -16.51
N VAL A 15 8.56 13.82 -15.68
CA VAL A 15 9.46 14.97 -15.81
C VAL A 15 10.91 14.50 -15.67
N LYS A 16 11.83 15.30 -16.23
CA LYS A 16 13.28 15.02 -16.16
C LYS A 16 13.76 14.86 -14.70
N GLY A 17 14.56 13.84 -14.45
CA GLY A 17 15.09 13.51 -13.12
C GLY A 17 14.23 12.53 -12.32
N VAL A 18 13.02 12.21 -12.77
CA VAL A 18 12.14 11.22 -12.13
C VAL A 18 12.30 9.85 -12.80
N ASN A 19 12.61 8.83 -12.02
CA ASN A 19 12.60 7.44 -12.48
C ASN A 19 11.25 6.81 -12.10
N PHE A 20 10.43 6.57 -13.11
CA PHE A 20 9.10 6.00 -12.94
C PHE A 20 9.17 4.47 -12.97
N ILE A 21 8.63 3.83 -11.95
CA ILE A 21 8.49 2.38 -11.92
C ILE A 21 7.19 1.99 -12.60
N ASP A 22 7.31 1.39 -13.78
CA ASP A 22 6.17 0.88 -14.55
C ASP A 22 5.83 -0.55 -14.12
N ILE A 23 4.62 -0.72 -13.61
CA ILE A 23 4.06 -2.02 -13.21
C ILE A 23 3.23 -2.69 -14.31
N ASN A 24 2.97 -2.00 -15.43
CA ASN A 24 2.13 -2.55 -16.49
C ASN A 24 2.65 -3.86 -17.09
N PRO A 25 3.97 -4.04 -17.29
CA PRO A 25 4.49 -5.32 -17.78
C PRO A 25 4.18 -6.49 -16.83
N LEU A 26 4.21 -6.24 -15.51
CA LEU A 26 3.81 -7.23 -14.50
C LEU A 26 2.31 -7.55 -14.61
N LEU A 27 1.47 -6.52 -14.67
CA LEU A 27 0.01 -6.69 -14.71
C LEU A 27 -0.45 -7.38 -15.99
N ASN A 28 0.24 -7.14 -17.11
CA ASN A 28 -0.06 -7.73 -18.41
C ASN A 28 0.47 -9.17 -18.58
N ASN A 29 1.15 -9.72 -17.58
CA ASN A 29 1.70 -11.07 -17.63
C ASN A 29 1.17 -11.93 -16.48
N PRO A 30 0.21 -12.85 -16.74
CA PRO A 30 -0.34 -13.72 -15.70
C PRO A 30 0.70 -14.63 -15.02
N GLU A 31 1.78 -15.00 -15.71
CA GLU A 31 2.87 -15.82 -15.16
C GLU A 31 3.70 -15.08 -14.11
N TYR A 32 3.67 -13.75 -14.12
CA TYR A 32 4.30 -12.92 -13.10
C TYR A 32 3.29 -12.47 -12.04
N PHE A 33 2.12 -12.00 -12.47
CA PHE A 33 1.14 -11.39 -11.57
C PHE A 33 0.58 -12.38 -10.54
N GLY A 34 0.20 -13.58 -10.99
CA GLY A 34 -0.32 -14.64 -10.10
C GLY A 34 0.65 -14.98 -8.96
N PRO A 35 1.90 -15.37 -9.25
CA PRO A 35 2.92 -15.62 -8.23
C PRO A 35 3.19 -14.46 -7.28
N VAL A 36 3.12 -13.21 -7.76
CA VAL A 36 3.26 -12.02 -6.91
C VAL A 36 2.11 -11.94 -5.89
N ILE A 37 0.87 -12.12 -6.33
CA ILE A 37 -0.30 -12.16 -5.43
C ILE A 37 -0.18 -13.32 -4.43
N ASP A 38 0.27 -14.49 -4.88
CA ASP A 38 0.48 -15.64 -3.99
C ASP A 38 1.55 -15.36 -2.94
N ARG A 39 2.61 -14.67 -3.32
CA ARG A 39 3.68 -14.29 -2.39
C ARG A 39 3.18 -13.31 -1.34
N PHE A 40 2.38 -12.30 -1.71
CA PHE A 40 1.71 -11.43 -0.74
C PHE A 40 0.85 -12.23 0.25
N CYS A 41 0.00 -13.11 -0.26
CA CYS A 41 -0.85 -13.95 0.57
C CYS A 41 -0.03 -14.83 1.53
N GLN A 42 1.08 -15.38 1.07
CA GLN A 42 2.00 -16.16 1.91
C GLN A 42 2.59 -15.32 3.03
N LEU A 43 3.11 -14.12 2.72
CA LEU A 43 3.68 -13.21 3.71
C LEU A 43 2.64 -12.80 4.77
N ILE A 44 1.41 -12.52 4.35
CA ILE A 44 0.31 -12.20 5.28
C ILE A 44 0.04 -13.37 6.21
N ARG A 45 -0.06 -14.60 5.69
CA ARG A 45 -0.27 -15.79 6.52
C ARG A 45 0.88 -16.05 7.49
N GLN A 46 2.12 -15.74 7.11
CA GLN A 46 3.31 -15.92 7.95
C GLN A 46 3.43 -14.87 9.06
N ASN A 47 3.08 -13.62 8.76
CA ASN A 47 3.39 -12.49 9.65
C ASN A 47 2.16 -11.93 10.38
N ALA A 48 0.94 -12.27 9.95
CA ALA A 48 -0.31 -11.78 10.51
C ALA A 48 -1.35 -12.88 10.79
N ALA A 49 -0.91 -14.13 11.00
CA ALA A 49 -1.79 -15.27 11.18
C ALA A 49 -2.87 -15.05 12.26
N ASP A 50 -2.48 -14.52 13.42
CA ASP A 50 -3.36 -14.29 14.58
C ASP A 50 -4.42 -13.20 14.33
N TYR A 51 -4.25 -12.43 13.27
CA TYR A 51 -5.13 -11.31 12.93
C TYR A 51 -6.05 -11.58 11.74
N LEU A 52 -5.87 -12.69 10.99
CA LEU A 52 -6.63 -12.99 9.77
C LEU A 52 -8.16 -12.99 9.98
N LYS A 53 -8.64 -13.30 11.20
CA LYS A 53 -10.07 -13.27 11.52
C LYS A 53 -10.59 -11.89 11.95
N LYS A 54 -9.72 -10.90 12.15
CA LYS A 54 -10.04 -9.62 12.78
C LYS A 54 -9.56 -8.43 11.97
N ALA A 55 -8.67 -8.64 11.01
CA ALA A 55 -8.08 -7.58 10.20
C ALA A 55 -8.85 -7.35 8.91
N ALA A 56 -8.74 -6.14 8.40
CA ALA A 56 -9.09 -5.79 7.03
C ALA A 56 -7.82 -5.39 6.26
N ILE A 57 -7.84 -5.55 4.95
CA ILE A 57 -6.83 -4.94 4.09
C ILE A 57 -7.17 -3.46 3.92
N ILE A 58 -6.15 -2.59 3.99
CA ILE A 58 -6.27 -1.17 3.69
C ILE A 58 -5.27 -0.80 2.59
N THR A 59 -5.70 0.00 1.63
CA THR A 59 -4.88 0.31 0.46
C THR A 59 -5.18 1.71 -0.09
N PRO A 60 -4.14 2.50 -0.47
CA PRO A 60 -4.36 3.82 -1.05
C PRO A 60 -4.66 3.76 -2.54
N GLN A 61 -5.42 4.74 -3.02
CA GLN A 61 -5.64 5.00 -4.45
C GLN A 61 -4.32 5.45 -5.11
N ALA A 62 -3.96 4.90 -6.29
CA ALA A 62 -4.79 4.04 -7.12
C ALA A 62 -4.15 2.65 -7.36
N ARG A 63 -2.81 2.56 -7.51
CA ARG A 63 -2.11 1.35 -7.95
C ARG A 63 -2.17 0.23 -6.90
N GLY A 64 -2.17 0.59 -5.61
CA GLY A 64 -2.36 -0.36 -4.52
C GLY A 64 -3.62 -1.21 -4.66
N PHE A 65 -4.72 -0.65 -5.22
CA PHE A 65 -5.98 -1.38 -5.46
C PHE A 65 -5.80 -2.62 -6.32
N LEU A 66 -4.88 -2.59 -7.29
CA LEU A 66 -4.63 -3.69 -8.22
C LEU A 66 -4.08 -4.93 -7.53
N PHE A 67 -3.34 -4.75 -6.46
CA PHE A 67 -2.77 -5.82 -5.64
C PHE A 67 -3.69 -6.19 -4.48
N ALA A 68 -4.21 -5.19 -3.79
CA ALA A 68 -5.05 -5.41 -2.62
C ALA A 68 -6.33 -6.19 -2.92
N SER A 69 -6.98 -5.93 -4.06
CA SER A 69 -8.23 -6.59 -4.44
C SER A 69 -8.08 -8.11 -4.61
N PRO A 70 -7.17 -8.64 -5.43
CA PRO A 70 -6.98 -10.08 -5.56
C PRO A 70 -6.47 -10.74 -4.26
N ILE A 71 -5.66 -10.03 -3.45
CA ILE A 71 -5.19 -10.51 -2.15
C ILE A 71 -6.37 -10.66 -1.19
N ALA A 72 -7.22 -9.63 -1.08
CA ALA A 72 -8.42 -9.65 -0.25
C ALA A 72 -9.34 -10.82 -0.61
N TYR A 73 -9.61 -10.99 -1.91
CA TYR A 73 -10.39 -12.11 -2.43
C TYR A 73 -9.80 -13.47 -2.06
N LYS A 74 -8.48 -13.69 -2.30
CA LYS A 74 -7.80 -14.97 -2.01
C LYS A 74 -7.74 -15.31 -0.52
N LEU A 75 -7.69 -14.29 0.35
CA LEU A 75 -7.62 -14.47 1.80
C LEU A 75 -8.99 -14.42 2.48
N GLY A 76 -10.06 -14.04 1.76
CA GLY A 76 -11.39 -13.82 2.34
C GLY A 76 -11.41 -12.66 3.34
N LEU A 77 -10.57 -11.64 3.13
CA LEU A 77 -10.47 -10.47 4.01
C LEU A 77 -11.28 -9.29 3.48
N PRO A 78 -11.89 -8.48 4.37
CA PRO A 78 -12.47 -7.20 3.99
C PRO A 78 -11.42 -6.27 3.39
N LEU A 79 -11.86 -5.40 2.47
CA LEU A 79 -11.00 -4.40 1.81
C LEU A 79 -11.53 -2.99 2.07
N VAL A 80 -10.69 -2.14 2.62
CA VAL A 80 -10.97 -0.72 2.86
C VAL A 80 -10.07 0.13 1.96
N CYS A 81 -10.69 0.93 1.10
CA CYS A 81 -10.00 1.78 0.15
C CYS A 81 -9.80 3.19 0.72
N VAL A 82 -8.56 3.66 0.75
CA VAL A 82 -8.22 5.05 1.02
C VAL A 82 -8.20 5.79 -0.30
N ARG A 83 -8.99 6.86 -0.42
CA ARG A 83 -9.21 7.56 -1.69
C ARG A 83 -8.80 9.02 -1.61
N LYS A 84 -8.51 9.62 -2.74
CA LYS A 84 -8.38 11.09 -2.83
C LYS A 84 -9.71 11.74 -2.50
N LYS A 85 -9.68 12.90 -1.84
CA LYS A 85 -10.87 13.67 -1.42
C LYS A 85 -11.92 13.80 -2.52
N GLY A 86 -13.20 13.69 -2.13
CA GLY A 86 -14.35 13.76 -3.02
C GLY A 86 -14.67 12.45 -3.77
N LYS A 87 -14.13 11.32 -3.33
CA LYS A 87 -14.35 10.01 -3.97
C LYS A 87 -15.09 9.00 -3.07
N VAL A 88 -15.29 9.33 -1.78
CA VAL A 88 -16.10 8.53 -0.85
C VAL A 88 -17.51 9.13 -0.78
N PRO A 89 -18.56 8.40 -1.18
CA PRO A 89 -19.89 8.96 -1.35
C PRO A 89 -20.63 9.25 -0.03
N ASN A 90 -20.32 8.47 1.00
CA ASN A 90 -21.01 8.56 2.29
C ASN A 90 -20.12 9.30 3.29
N LYS A 91 -20.18 9.04 4.56
CA LYS A 91 -19.49 9.68 5.66
C LYS A 91 -17.95 9.65 5.54
N PRO A 92 -17.27 10.52 4.76
CA PRO A 92 -15.84 10.50 4.62
C PRO A 92 -15.16 10.95 5.92
N TYR A 93 -14.21 10.17 6.42
CA TYR A 93 -13.19 10.62 7.33
C TYR A 93 -12.01 11.17 6.51
N ILE A 94 -11.88 12.50 6.49
CA ILE A 94 -10.86 13.20 5.72
C ILE A 94 -9.63 13.41 6.60
N PHE A 95 -8.45 13.19 6.06
CA PHE A 95 -7.17 13.45 6.70
C PHE A 95 -6.15 13.93 5.67
N HIS A 96 -5.13 14.61 6.16
CA HIS A 96 -4.12 15.25 5.36
C HIS A 96 -2.85 14.41 5.30
N ILE A 97 -2.26 14.29 4.11
CA ILE A 97 -0.93 13.71 3.92
C ILE A 97 0.01 14.83 3.48
N ASN A 98 1.05 15.06 4.27
CA ASN A 98 2.11 15.99 3.97
C ASN A 98 3.24 15.27 3.24
N ASN A 99 3.59 15.74 2.05
CA ASN A 99 4.80 15.39 1.33
C ASN A 99 5.71 16.60 1.23
N GLU A 100 6.99 16.39 1.03
CA GLU A 100 7.96 17.47 0.83
C GLU A 100 7.65 18.33 -0.41
N TYR A 101 6.97 17.74 -1.40
CA TYR A 101 6.70 18.37 -2.70
C TYR A 101 5.21 18.65 -2.95
N ASP A 102 4.31 18.00 -2.21
CA ASP A 102 2.87 18.14 -2.39
C ASP A 102 2.13 17.77 -1.11
N SER A 103 1.00 18.39 -0.87
CA SER A 103 0.14 18.08 0.25
C SER A 103 -1.28 17.84 -0.28
N TYR A 104 -1.89 16.75 0.13
CA TYR A 104 -3.21 16.39 -0.37
C TYR A 104 -4.07 15.69 0.68
N ASP A 105 -5.37 15.87 0.50
CA ASP A 105 -6.36 15.22 1.35
C ASP A 105 -6.72 13.83 0.82
N MET A 106 -6.76 12.89 1.75
CA MET A 106 -7.28 11.54 1.54
C MET A 106 -8.52 11.33 2.41
N GLU A 107 -9.32 10.35 2.04
CA GLU A 107 -10.53 10.01 2.76
C GLU A 107 -10.77 8.52 2.82
N ILE A 108 -11.41 8.10 3.91
CA ILE A 108 -11.86 6.72 4.14
C ILE A 108 -13.34 6.78 4.53
N ASP A 109 -14.13 5.80 4.12
CA ASP A 109 -15.49 5.63 4.62
C ASP A 109 -15.46 5.33 6.13
N SER A 110 -16.05 6.23 6.92
CA SER A 110 -16.04 6.14 8.40
C SER A 110 -16.77 4.91 8.91
N ASP A 111 -17.83 4.47 8.25
CA ASP A 111 -18.62 3.32 8.69
C ASP A 111 -17.84 2.02 8.45
N LEU A 112 -17.12 1.90 7.32
CA LEU A 112 -16.22 0.79 7.07
C LEU A 112 -15.01 0.82 8.02
N LEU A 113 -14.46 1.99 8.28
CA LEU A 113 -13.34 2.16 9.21
C LEU A 113 -13.68 1.69 10.63
N GLN A 114 -14.92 1.88 11.07
CA GLN A 114 -15.35 1.47 12.42
C GLN A 114 -15.47 -0.04 12.61
N GLN A 115 -15.67 -0.80 11.53
CA GLN A 115 -15.89 -2.25 11.60
C GLN A 115 -14.63 -3.04 11.99
N HIS A 116 -13.45 -2.43 11.85
CA HIS A 116 -12.17 -3.12 12.10
C HIS A 116 -11.26 -2.29 13.01
N THR A 117 -10.38 -2.98 13.75
CA THR A 117 -9.37 -2.36 14.61
C THR A 117 -7.95 -2.56 14.09
N HIS A 118 -7.75 -3.62 13.31
CA HIS A 118 -6.44 -4.01 12.77
C HIS A 118 -6.46 -4.00 11.24
N TYR A 119 -5.40 -3.50 10.65
CA TYR A 119 -5.29 -3.36 9.20
C TYR A 119 -3.97 -3.93 8.70
N ILE A 120 -4.03 -4.55 7.54
CA ILE A 120 -2.89 -4.95 6.73
C ILE A 120 -2.82 -3.96 5.57
N TYR A 121 -1.76 -3.17 5.53
CA TYR A 121 -1.55 -2.18 4.47
C TYR A 121 -0.93 -2.84 3.25
N ILE A 122 -1.49 -2.58 2.07
CA ILE A 122 -0.98 -3.05 0.77
C ILE A 122 -0.83 -1.87 -0.16
N ASP A 123 0.34 -1.74 -0.76
CA ASP A 123 0.59 -0.78 -1.84
C ASP A 123 1.60 -1.37 -2.84
N ASP A 124 1.82 -0.70 -3.97
CA ASP A 124 2.77 -1.17 -4.97
C ASP A 124 4.20 -0.71 -4.67
N ILE A 125 4.43 0.56 -4.36
CA ILE A 125 5.77 1.12 -4.18
C ILE A 125 5.94 1.73 -2.80
N PHE A 126 7.00 1.32 -2.12
CA PHE A 126 7.50 2.00 -0.93
C PHE A 126 8.63 2.96 -1.32
N ALA A 127 8.29 4.23 -1.54
CA ALA A 127 9.23 5.29 -1.86
C ALA A 127 9.68 6.02 -0.59
N THR A 128 9.12 7.19 -0.30
CA THR A 128 9.41 7.96 0.92
C THR A 128 8.68 7.46 2.16
N GLY A 129 7.65 6.65 2.01
CA GLY A 129 6.82 6.15 3.10
C GLY A 129 5.78 7.13 3.63
N GLN A 130 5.67 8.33 3.09
CA GLN A 130 4.77 9.38 3.58
C GLN A 130 3.30 9.00 3.49
N THR A 131 2.88 8.31 2.42
CA THR A 131 1.50 7.80 2.29
C THR A 131 1.16 6.83 3.42
N LEU A 132 2.05 5.87 3.67
CA LEU A 132 1.87 4.91 4.77
C LEU A 132 1.86 5.62 6.13
N ALA A 133 2.79 6.57 6.36
CA ALA A 133 2.87 7.33 7.60
C ALA A 133 1.59 8.15 7.85
N GLY A 134 1.09 8.87 6.85
CA GLY A 134 -0.14 9.66 6.96
C GLY A 134 -1.38 8.80 7.23
N ILE A 135 -1.51 7.66 6.55
CA ILE A 135 -2.61 6.72 6.81
C ILE A 135 -2.49 6.12 8.22
N LYS A 136 -1.29 5.74 8.65
CA LYS A 136 -1.04 5.24 10.01
C LYS A 136 -1.44 6.25 11.06
N GLU A 137 -1.06 7.52 10.92
CA GLU A 137 -1.44 8.60 11.82
C GLU A 137 -2.96 8.80 11.86
N ALA A 138 -3.61 8.83 10.69
CA ALA A 138 -5.06 8.97 10.58
C ALA A 138 -5.80 7.81 11.29
N LEU A 139 -5.32 6.59 11.14
CA LEU A 139 -5.85 5.40 11.81
C LEU A 139 -5.64 5.47 13.33
N ALA A 140 -4.45 5.89 13.79
CA ALA A 140 -4.14 6.02 15.21
C ALA A 140 -5.07 7.00 15.92
N LYS A 141 -5.43 8.13 15.29
CA LYS A 141 -6.43 9.09 15.79
C LYS A 141 -7.82 8.48 15.99
N LYS A 142 -8.09 7.35 15.36
CA LYS A 142 -9.32 6.55 15.48
C LYS A 142 -9.13 5.26 16.28
N GLN A 143 -8.01 5.12 17.01
CA GLN A 143 -7.65 3.93 17.79
C GLN A 143 -7.58 2.65 16.93
N LYS A 144 -7.11 2.79 15.70
CA LYS A 144 -6.90 1.71 14.73
C LYS A 144 -5.40 1.52 14.48
N THR A 145 -5.00 0.31 14.10
CA THR A 145 -3.58 -0.04 13.97
C THR A 145 -3.30 -0.76 12.66
N ILE A 146 -2.25 -0.35 11.95
CA ILE A 146 -1.64 -1.16 10.90
C ILE A 146 -0.70 -2.16 11.57
N ILE A 147 -0.96 -3.44 11.39
CA ILE A 147 -0.19 -4.53 11.99
C ILE A 147 0.91 -5.07 11.06
N LEU A 148 0.72 -4.88 9.76
CA LEU A 148 1.65 -5.31 8.72
C LEU A 148 1.52 -4.37 7.52
N ALA A 149 2.65 -3.95 6.93
CA ALA A 149 2.66 -3.21 5.69
C ALA A 149 3.47 -3.97 4.63
N LEU A 150 2.88 -4.16 3.47
CA LEU A 150 3.48 -4.89 2.35
C LEU A 150 3.48 -4.04 1.08
N HIS A 151 4.59 -4.09 0.37
CA HIS A 151 4.78 -3.41 -0.91
C HIS A 151 5.35 -4.39 -1.94
N LEU A 152 5.02 -4.18 -3.20
CA LEU A 152 5.63 -4.93 -4.29
C LEU A 152 7.13 -4.62 -4.35
N THR A 153 7.49 -3.35 -4.28
CA THR A 153 8.89 -2.92 -4.33
C THR A 153 9.17 -1.72 -3.43
N ALA A 154 10.43 -1.60 -3.02
CA ALA A 154 10.95 -0.43 -2.31
C ALA A 154 12.07 0.23 -3.14
N VAL A 155 12.09 1.55 -3.15
CA VAL A 155 13.12 2.35 -3.85
C VAL A 155 14.29 2.57 -2.90
N ASP A 156 15.41 1.85 -3.09
CA ASP A 156 16.56 1.91 -2.17
C ASP A 156 17.20 3.29 -2.12
N ALA A 157 17.26 4.00 -3.26
CA ALA A 157 17.81 5.35 -3.34
C ALA A 157 17.08 6.38 -2.42
N LEU A 158 15.89 6.07 -1.95
CA LEU A 158 15.10 6.94 -1.07
C LEU A 158 15.10 6.48 0.40
N LYS A 159 15.89 5.47 0.78
CA LYS A 159 15.87 4.92 2.13
C LYS A 159 16.23 5.93 3.21
N ASP A 160 17.15 6.84 2.92
CA ASP A 160 17.65 7.83 3.90
C ASP A 160 16.68 8.99 4.12
N ILE A 161 15.72 9.20 3.21
CA ILE A 161 14.69 10.25 3.29
C ILE A 161 13.29 9.69 3.58
N ARG A 162 13.16 8.39 3.85
CA ARG A 162 11.88 7.78 4.21
C ARG A 162 11.34 8.36 5.51
N SER A 163 10.04 8.63 5.52
CA SER A 163 9.34 8.98 6.76
C SER A 163 9.60 7.91 7.81
N ASN A 164 9.78 8.33 9.07
CA ASN A 164 9.99 7.43 10.18
C ASN A 164 8.78 6.49 10.36
N THR A 165 8.85 5.35 9.70
CA THR A 165 7.87 4.26 9.80
C THR A 165 8.38 3.12 10.69
N GLU A 166 9.52 3.31 11.38
CA GLU A 166 10.19 2.30 12.22
C GLU A 166 9.31 1.70 13.32
N ALA A 167 8.23 2.39 13.70
CA ALA A 167 7.25 1.85 14.63
C ALA A 167 6.33 0.75 14.02
N LEU A 168 6.41 0.50 12.72
CA LEU A 168 5.84 -0.69 12.10
C LEU A 168 6.89 -1.80 12.16
N LYS A 169 6.67 -2.79 12.99
CA LYS A 169 7.59 -3.91 13.17
C LYS A 169 7.89 -4.70 11.88
N GLU A 170 7.03 -4.55 10.87
CA GLU A 170 7.12 -5.33 9.65
C GLU A 170 6.68 -4.52 8.41
N ILE A 171 7.64 -3.86 7.77
CA ILE A 171 7.51 -3.36 6.41
C ILE A 171 8.26 -4.32 5.50
N LEU A 172 7.52 -5.01 4.64
CA LEU A 172 8.09 -5.99 3.73
C LEU A 172 7.89 -5.55 2.29
N SER A 173 8.96 -5.59 1.52
CA SER A 173 8.93 -5.38 0.08
C SER A 173 9.37 -6.66 -0.62
N LEU A 174 8.68 -7.04 -1.70
CA LEU A 174 9.06 -8.24 -2.46
C LEU A 174 10.36 -8.04 -3.22
N GLU A 175 10.68 -6.80 -3.57
CA GLU A 175 11.88 -6.42 -4.28
C GLU A 175 12.33 -5.02 -3.88
N VAL A 176 13.64 -4.80 -3.83
CA VAL A 176 14.27 -3.49 -3.60
C VAL A 176 14.99 -3.07 -4.88
N ILE A 177 14.74 -1.87 -5.38
CA ILE A 177 15.28 -1.33 -6.63
C ILE A 177 15.76 0.11 -6.47
#